data_bcbb30125980ca4d2e0fab1904312460
#
_entry.id   bcbb30125980ca4d2e0fab1904312460
#
_cell.length_a   1.000
_cell.length_b   1.000
_cell.length_c   1.000
_cell.angle_alpha   90.00
_cell.angle_beta   90.00
_cell.angle_gamma   90.00
#
_symmetry.space_group_name_H-M   'P 1'
#
loop_
_entity.id
_entity.type
_entity.pdbx_description
1 polymer ?
#
loop_
_entity_poly.entity_id
_entity_poly.type
_entity_poly.pdbx_seq_one_letter_code
_entity_poly.pdbx_strand_id
1 'polypeptide(L)'
;YSIMLIQFTVENHRSIKNSAVISFAASKDKSFEEYLLHPDEKKALLPVLAIYGANAAGKSNVLHAMMTMKEMVVGNAAKVSKGQKLPWEPFGGTKEPTSFEMVFIFQGVRYTYGFSFDAKKIYKEYLYHWPNGREALIFSRENGVYEFRENVNEQVTLSNRTPDNKLYLVSSNDWNLPQTENAYR
;
A
#
# COMPACT_ATOMS: atom_id res chain seq x y z
N TYR A 1 -2.88 14.81 13.22
CA TYR A 1 -2.37 13.45 13.02
C TYR A 1 -1.54 13.46 11.75
N SER A 2 -0.21 13.20 11.83
CA SER A 2 0.66 13.17 10.67
C SER A 2 0.85 11.73 10.21
N ILE A 3 0.56 11.46 8.93
CA ILE A 3 1.00 10.26 8.24
C ILE A 3 2.42 10.52 7.75
N MET A 4 3.34 9.60 7.99
CA MET A 4 4.70 9.67 7.46
C MET A 4 4.98 8.46 6.59
N LEU A 5 5.24 8.70 5.30
CA LEU A 5 5.63 7.64 4.36
C LEU A 5 7.08 7.24 4.62
N ILE A 6 7.32 5.94 4.79
CA ILE A 6 8.67 5.38 4.92
C ILE A 6 9.15 4.86 3.57
N GLN A 7 8.30 4.10 2.88
CA GLN A 7 8.69 3.42 1.64
C GLN A 7 7.47 3.19 0.75
N PHE A 8 7.68 3.27 -0.55
CA PHE A 8 6.74 2.82 -1.56
C PHE A 8 7.44 1.89 -2.54
N THR A 9 6.83 0.75 -2.82
CA THR A 9 7.33 -0.24 -3.76
C THR A 9 6.31 -0.47 -4.87
N VAL A 10 6.77 -0.53 -6.11
CA VAL A 10 5.93 -0.82 -7.28
C VAL A 10 6.63 -1.83 -8.18
N GLU A 11 5.86 -2.75 -8.75
CA GLU A 11 6.32 -3.74 -9.73
C GLU A 11 5.28 -3.92 -10.83
N ASN A 12 5.76 -4.16 -12.04
CA ASN A 12 4.95 -4.40 -13.24
C ASN A 12 3.89 -3.32 -13.47
N HIS A 13 4.31 -2.05 -13.57
CA HIS A 13 3.41 -0.93 -13.83
C HIS A 13 3.99 0.00 -14.89
N ARG A 14 3.30 0.19 -16.01
CA ARG A 14 3.69 1.07 -17.14
C ARG A 14 5.12 0.78 -17.63
N SER A 15 6.08 1.70 -17.41
CA SER A 15 7.49 1.49 -17.79
C SER A 15 8.31 0.76 -16.73
N ILE A 16 7.75 0.44 -15.59
CA ILE A 16 8.42 -0.22 -14.48
C ILE A 16 8.17 -1.73 -14.59
N LYS A 17 9.20 -2.49 -14.99
CA LYS A 17 9.11 -3.95 -15.11
C LYS A 17 9.34 -4.65 -13.77
N ASN A 18 10.54 -4.44 -13.23
CA ASN A 18 10.97 -5.06 -11.97
C ASN A 18 10.61 -4.18 -10.79
N SER A 19 10.72 -4.73 -9.58
CA SER A 19 10.46 -3.99 -8.35
C SER A 19 11.32 -2.73 -8.28
N ALA A 20 10.65 -1.58 -8.11
CA ALA A 20 11.25 -0.28 -7.89
C ALA A 20 10.82 0.23 -6.51
N VAL A 21 11.80 0.66 -5.71
CA VAL A 21 11.60 1.09 -4.33
C VAL A 21 11.96 2.56 -4.19
N ILE A 22 11.04 3.34 -3.61
CA ILE A 22 11.29 4.69 -3.13
C ILE A 22 11.30 4.65 -1.61
N SER A 23 12.41 5.08 -1.00
CA SER A 23 12.57 5.09 0.45
C SER A 23 12.82 6.52 0.94
N PHE A 24 12.07 6.91 1.97
CA PHE A 24 12.26 8.15 2.71
C PHE A 24 13.13 7.96 3.96
N ALA A 25 13.68 6.75 4.19
CA ALA A 25 14.61 6.52 5.28
C ALA A 25 15.88 7.37 5.06
N ALA A 26 16.27 8.15 6.07
CA ALA A 26 17.50 8.93 6.01
C ALA A 26 18.74 8.02 6.00
N SER A 27 19.79 8.49 5.37
CA SER A 27 21.11 7.84 5.44
C SER A 27 21.73 8.01 6.85
N LYS A 28 22.89 7.39 7.07
CA LYS A 28 23.67 7.58 8.30
C LYS A 28 24.43 8.91 8.36
N ASP A 29 24.35 9.73 7.30
CA ASP A 29 24.97 11.05 7.25
C ASP A 29 24.21 12.01 8.17
N LYS A 30 24.94 12.68 9.07
CA LYS A 30 24.39 13.61 10.06
C LYS A 30 24.47 15.09 9.66
N SER A 31 24.94 15.37 8.42
CA SER A 31 25.19 16.75 7.96
C SER A 31 23.94 17.65 7.99
N PHE A 32 22.74 17.06 7.98
CA PHE A 32 21.45 17.77 7.94
C PHE A 32 20.42 17.16 8.89
N GLU A 33 20.87 16.66 10.06
CA GLU A 33 20.03 15.94 11.01
C GLU A 33 18.86 16.80 11.54
N GLU A 34 19.07 18.11 11.63
CA GLU A 34 18.04 19.09 12.08
C GLU A 34 16.85 19.23 11.13
N TYR A 35 16.97 18.80 9.88
CA TYR A 35 15.89 18.83 8.89
C TYR A 35 15.14 17.50 8.77
N LEU A 36 15.59 16.45 9.47
CA LEU A 36 14.95 15.14 9.39
C LEU A 36 13.70 15.07 10.27
N LEU A 37 12.76 14.22 9.85
CA LEU A 37 11.59 13.88 10.67
C LEU A 37 11.95 12.68 11.55
N HIS A 38 11.66 12.77 12.83
CA HIS A 38 11.91 11.71 13.81
C HIS A 38 10.58 11.17 14.35
N PRO A 39 9.96 10.17 13.66
CA PRO A 39 8.72 9.57 14.14
C PRO A 39 8.90 8.76 15.45
N ASP A 40 10.11 8.27 15.69
CA ASP A 40 10.55 7.61 16.91
C ASP A 40 12.06 7.85 17.13
N GLU A 41 12.60 7.47 18.28
CA GLU A 41 14.03 7.68 18.62
C GLU A 41 15.01 6.91 17.72
N LYS A 42 14.55 5.93 16.96
CA LYS A 42 15.39 5.02 16.18
C LYS A 42 15.35 5.31 14.66
N LYS A 43 14.40 6.11 14.20
CA LYS A 43 14.17 6.34 12.77
C LYS A 43 14.23 7.81 12.44
N ALA A 44 14.97 8.11 11.38
CA ALA A 44 15.01 9.41 10.75
C ALA A 44 14.48 9.28 9.32
N LEU A 45 13.56 10.17 8.94
CA LEU A 45 12.95 10.19 7.61
C LEU A 45 13.23 11.51 6.91
N LEU A 46 13.40 11.45 5.60
CA LEU A 46 13.52 12.61 4.73
C LEU A 46 12.14 13.29 4.60
N PRO A 47 12.03 14.60 4.80
CA PRO A 47 10.77 15.34 4.58
C PRO A 47 10.45 15.47 3.09
N VAL A 48 11.47 15.40 2.22
CA VAL A 48 11.37 15.57 0.77
C VAL A 48 12.31 14.62 0.06
N LEU A 49 11.85 14.06 -1.05
CA LEU A 49 12.66 13.27 -1.97
C LEU A 49 12.55 13.87 -3.37
N ALA A 50 13.69 14.09 -4.02
CA ALA A 50 13.74 14.54 -5.40
C ALA A 50 14.17 13.39 -6.33
N ILE A 51 13.41 13.18 -7.41
CA ILE A 51 13.70 12.15 -8.42
C ILE A 51 14.27 12.81 -9.67
N TYR A 52 15.52 12.53 -9.98
CA TYR A 52 16.21 13.02 -11.16
C TYR A 52 16.43 11.91 -12.18
N GLY A 53 16.60 12.28 -13.44
CA GLY A 53 16.91 11.36 -14.53
C GLY A 53 16.57 11.92 -15.90
N ALA A 54 17.00 11.26 -16.96
CA ALA A 54 16.73 11.64 -18.33
C ALA A 54 15.23 11.69 -18.65
N ASN A 55 14.85 12.40 -19.71
CA ASN A 55 13.48 12.35 -20.22
C ASN A 55 13.12 10.91 -20.61
N ALA A 56 11.87 10.53 -20.40
CA ALA A 56 11.35 9.17 -20.61
C ALA A 56 11.96 8.06 -19.70
N ALA A 57 12.79 8.39 -18.69
CA ALA A 57 13.36 7.41 -17.75
C ALA A 57 12.35 6.82 -16.73
N GLY A 58 11.05 7.11 -16.86
CA GLY A 58 10.03 6.53 -15.99
C GLY A 58 9.75 7.27 -14.69
N LYS A 59 10.35 8.44 -14.43
CA LYS A 59 10.15 9.23 -13.20
C LYS A 59 8.68 9.48 -12.87
N SER A 60 7.91 9.92 -13.84
CA SER A 60 6.47 10.19 -13.69
C SER A 60 5.65 8.92 -13.45
N ASN A 61 6.12 7.76 -13.91
CA ASN A 61 5.41 6.49 -13.73
C ASN A 61 5.45 6.00 -12.28
N VAL A 62 6.47 6.38 -11.52
CA VAL A 62 6.48 6.12 -10.07
C VAL A 62 5.41 6.92 -9.34
N LEU A 63 5.29 8.23 -9.64
CA LEU A 63 4.22 9.07 -9.09
C LEU A 63 2.85 8.56 -9.55
N HIS A 64 2.73 8.14 -10.80
CA HIS A 64 1.50 7.54 -11.32
C HIS A 64 1.13 6.26 -10.56
N ALA A 65 2.10 5.40 -10.23
CA ALA A 65 1.86 4.21 -9.43
C ALA A 65 1.29 4.56 -8.04
N MET A 66 1.86 5.56 -7.36
CA MET A 66 1.34 6.06 -6.08
C MET A 66 -0.09 6.60 -6.22
N MET A 67 -0.36 7.36 -7.29
CA MET A 67 -1.71 7.86 -7.58
C MET A 67 -2.70 6.73 -7.86
N THR A 68 -2.29 5.71 -8.61
CA THR A 68 -3.13 4.52 -8.88
C THR A 68 -3.45 3.77 -7.60
N MET A 69 -2.46 3.55 -6.73
CA MET A 69 -2.70 2.96 -5.40
C MET A 69 -3.71 3.78 -4.61
N LYS A 70 -3.52 5.11 -4.54
CA LYS A 70 -4.46 6.02 -3.86
C LYS A 70 -5.88 5.93 -4.43
N GLU A 71 -6.03 5.94 -5.78
CA GLU A 71 -7.34 5.82 -6.43
C GLU A 71 -8.04 4.50 -6.09
N MET A 72 -7.29 3.41 -5.97
CA MET A 72 -7.84 2.10 -5.61
C MET A 72 -8.25 2.01 -4.13
N VAL A 73 -7.60 2.76 -3.24
CA VAL A 73 -7.91 2.71 -1.79
C VAL A 73 -8.94 3.76 -1.39
N VAL A 74 -8.77 5.02 -1.79
CA VAL A 74 -9.61 6.13 -1.31
C VAL A 74 -10.31 6.92 -2.43
N GLY A 75 -10.00 6.63 -3.69
CA GLY A 75 -10.56 7.32 -4.85
C GLY A 75 -11.79 6.64 -5.46
N ASN A 76 -12.08 6.99 -6.71
CA ASN A 76 -13.23 6.43 -7.43
C ASN A 76 -13.08 4.93 -7.71
N ALA A 77 -11.86 4.44 -7.94
CA ALA A 77 -11.60 3.02 -8.15
C ALA A 77 -11.81 2.16 -6.88
N ALA A 78 -11.90 2.76 -5.69
CA ALA A 78 -12.31 2.07 -4.47
C ALA A 78 -13.80 1.66 -4.49
N LYS A 79 -14.65 2.40 -5.23
CA LYS A 79 -16.08 2.16 -5.35
C LYS A 79 -16.44 1.17 -6.46
N VAL A 80 -15.50 0.31 -6.83
CA VAL A 80 -15.66 -0.64 -7.92
C VAL A 80 -16.84 -1.60 -7.67
N SER A 81 -17.67 -1.79 -8.70
CA SER A 81 -18.73 -2.79 -8.70
C SER A 81 -18.20 -4.16 -9.07
N LYS A 82 -18.88 -5.23 -8.66
CA LYS A 82 -18.50 -6.60 -9.01
C LYS A 82 -18.37 -6.76 -10.54
N GLY A 83 -17.23 -7.26 -11.00
CA GLY A 83 -16.93 -7.47 -12.42
C GLY A 83 -16.48 -6.23 -13.20
N GLN A 84 -16.45 -5.05 -12.59
CA GLN A 84 -15.86 -3.85 -13.19
C GLN A 84 -14.34 -4.00 -13.29
N LYS A 85 -13.74 -3.48 -14.37
CA LYS A 85 -12.29 -3.52 -14.57
C LYS A 85 -11.57 -2.58 -13.61
N LEU A 86 -10.43 -3.06 -13.11
CA LEU A 86 -9.48 -2.29 -12.32
C LEU A 86 -8.54 -1.46 -13.21
N PRO A 87 -7.93 -0.39 -12.69
CA PRO A 87 -7.00 0.47 -13.44
C PRO A 87 -5.62 -0.20 -13.61
N TRP A 88 -5.58 -1.31 -14.34
CA TRP A 88 -4.41 -2.12 -14.53
C TRP A 88 -3.67 -1.73 -15.82
N GLU A 89 -2.43 -1.30 -15.68
CA GLU A 89 -1.54 -0.87 -16.77
C GLU A 89 -0.18 -1.55 -16.62
N PRO A 90 -0.05 -2.83 -17.04
CA PRO A 90 1.17 -3.60 -16.83
C PRO A 90 2.30 -3.17 -17.76
N PHE A 91 3.55 -3.50 -17.39
CA PHE A 91 4.71 -3.29 -18.24
C PHE A 91 4.63 -4.10 -19.52
N GLY A 92 4.84 -3.45 -20.67
CA GLY A 92 4.98 -4.11 -21.97
C GLY A 92 3.79 -5.00 -22.37
N GLY A 93 2.61 -4.82 -21.79
CA GLY A 93 1.42 -5.63 -22.06
C GLY A 93 1.51 -7.07 -21.53
N THR A 94 2.37 -7.34 -20.52
CA THR A 94 2.42 -8.65 -19.85
C THR A 94 1.09 -8.98 -19.19
N LYS A 95 0.87 -10.26 -18.88
CA LYS A 95 -0.33 -10.71 -18.16
C LYS A 95 -0.08 -10.86 -16.66
N GLU A 96 1.13 -10.52 -16.21
CA GLU A 96 1.50 -10.62 -14.79
C GLU A 96 0.80 -9.52 -13.97
N PRO A 97 0.43 -9.79 -12.72
CA PRO A 97 -0.16 -8.79 -11.85
C PRO A 97 0.77 -7.60 -11.60
N THR A 98 0.19 -6.42 -11.43
CA THR A 98 0.87 -5.26 -10.86
C THR A 98 0.88 -5.39 -9.34
N SER A 99 1.99 -5.03 -8.68
CA SER A 99 2.08 -5.03 -7.22
C SER A 99 2.43 -3.64 -6.70
N PHE A 100 1.73 -3.24 -5.63
CA PHE A 100 2.03 -2.04 -4.85
C PHE A 100 2.21 -2.41 -3.38
N GLU A 101 3.16 -1.75 -2.72
CA GLU A 101 3.34 -1.82 -1.27
C GLU A 101 3.69 -0.44 -0.73
N MET A 102 3.11 -0.08 0.41
CA MET A 102 3.39 1.14 1.15
C MET A 102 3.73 0.80 2.60
N VAL A 103 4.85 1.35 3.07
CA VAL A 103 5.23 1.33 4.49
C VAL A 103 5.11 2.73 5.03
N PHE A 104 4.33 2.91 6.08
CA PHE A 104 4.04 4.22 6.66
C PHE A 104 3.91 4.17 8.19
N ILE A 105 3.95 5.33 8.82
CA ILE A 105 3.66 5.51 10.25
C ILE A 105 2.40 6.36 10.37
N PHE A 106 1.47 5.91 11.19
CA PHE A 106 0.29 6.67 11.59
C PHE A 106 0.09 6.54 13.10
N GLN A 107 -0.05 7.66 13.80
CA GLN A 107 -0.19 7.72 15.26
C GLN A 107 0.92 6.94 16.03
N GLY A 108 2.16 7.00 15.54
CA GLY A 108 3.30 6.31 16.16
C GLY A 108 3.38 4.82 15.88
N VAL A 109 2.41 4.23 15.19
CA VAL A 109 2.41 2.82 14.79
C VAL A 109 2.84 2.70 13.32
N ARG A 110 3.79 1.81 13.06
CA ARG A 110 4.20 1.44 11.69
C ARG A 110 3.19 0.47 11.10
N TYR A 111 2.87 0.68 9.83
CA TYR A 111 2.04 -0.20 9.00
C TYR A 111 2.79 -0.59 7.73
N THR A 112 2.50 -1.79 7.22
CA THR A 112 2.83 -2.20 5.86
C THR A 112 1.54 -2.70 5.20
N TYR A 113 1.14 -2.03 4.14
CA TYR A 113 -0.01 -2.39 3.33
C TYR A 113 0.41 -2.64 1.90
N GLY A 114 0.01 -3.76 1.34
CA GLY A 114 0.32 -4.10 -0.05
C GLY A 114 -0.75 -4.96 -0.70
N PHE A 115 -0.80 -4.91 -2.03
CA PHE A 115 -1.66 -5.76 -2.84
C PHE A 115 -1.11 -5.98 -4.24
N SER A 116 -1.56 -7.07 -4.87
CA SER A 116 -1.30 -7.34 -6.29
C SER A 116 -2.60 -7.62 -7.04
N PHE A 117 -2.69 -7.14 -8.28
CA PHE A 117 -3.93 -7.16 -9.06
C PHE A 117 -3.68 -7.16 -10.55
N ASP A 118 -4.71 -7.60 -11.30
CA ASP A 118 -4.84 -7.39 -12.74
C ASP A 118 -6.12 -6.60 -13.06
N ALA A 119 -6.51 -6.54 -14.31
CA ALA A 119 -7.73 -5.85 -14.73
C ALA A 119 -9.03 -6.43 -14.13
N LYS A 120 -9.00 -7.64 -13.56
CA LYS A 120 -10.20 -8.39 -13.16
C LYS A 120 -10.31 -8.63 -11.66
N LYS A 121 -9.18 -8.85 -10.97
CA LYS A 121 -9.19 -9.26 -9.56
C LYS A 121 -7.95 -8.85 -8.77
N ILE A 122 -8.08 -8.91 -7.46
CA ILE A 122 -7.00 -8.82 -6.49
C ILE A 122 -6.49 -10.25 -6.21
N TYR A 123 -5.19 -10.49 -6.40
CA TYR A 123 -4.53 -11.77 -6.14
C TYR A 123 -4.03 -11.89 -4.72
N LYS A 124 -3.36 -10.82 -4.25
CA LYS A 124 -2.83 -10.70 -2.89
C LYS A 124 -3.27 -9.37 -2.29
N GLU A 125 -3.49 -9.36 -1.00
CA GLU A 125 -3.68 -8.15 -0.21
C GLU A 125 -3.28 -8.47 1.23
N TYR A 126 -2.55 -7.57 1.88
CA TYR A 126 -2.13 -7.77 3.26
C TYR A 126 -1.95 -6.46 3.99
N LEU A 127 -2.19 -6.52 5.29
CA LEU A 127 -1.95 -5.43 6.22
C LEU A 127 -1.27 -5.96 7.47
N TYR A 128 -0.07 -5.46 7.74
CA TYR A 128 0.68 -5.70 8.97
C TYR A 128 0.84 -4.40 9.75
N HIS A 129 1.00 -4.50 11.05
CA HIS A 129 1.33 -3.38 11.92
C HIS A 129 2.35 -3.76 12.99
N TRP A 130 2.95 -2.75 13.63
CA TRP A 130 3.95 -2.91 14.70
C TRP A 130 3.56 -2.11 15.93
N PRO A 131 2.48 -2.49 16.66
CA PRO A 131 1.98 -1.69 17.80
C PRO A 131 2.97 -1.62 18.96
N ASN A 132 3.78 -2.67 19.16
CA ASN A 132 4.77 -2.77 20.23
C ASN A 132 6.16 -3.12 19.69
N GLY A 133 6.51 -2.62 18.50
CA GLY A 133 7.78 -2.91 17.83
C GLY A 133 7.90 -4.34 17.27
N ARG A 134 6.89 -5.19 17.42
CA ARG A 134 6.81 -6.52 16.82
C ARG A 134 5.76 -6.54 15.72
N GLU A 135 6.08 -7.27 14.64
CA GLU A 135 5.15 -7.46 13.54
C GLU A 135 3.92 -8.27 13.98
N ALA A 136 2.75 -7.79 13.62
CA ALA A 136 1.49 -8.48 13.80
C ALA A 136 0.66 -8.37 12.51
N LEU A 137 0.07 -9.49 12.10
CA LEU A 137 -0.86 -9.54 10.97
C LEU A 137 -2.22 -8.98 11.41
N ILE A 138 -2.76 -8.03 10.64
CA ILE A 138 -4.16 -7.62 10.77
C ILE A 138 -5.01 -8.52 9.87
N PHE A 139 -4.68 -8.57 8.59
CA PHE A 139 -5.26 -9.54 7.64
C PHE A 139 -4.31 -9.83 6.49
N SER A 140 -4.47 -11.00 5.88
CA SER A 140 -3.94 -11.31 4.56
C SER A 140 -4.98 -12.00 3.69
N ARG A 141 -4.83 -11.84 2.39
CA ARG A 141 -5.63 -12.47 1.33
C ARG A 141 -4.70 -12.97 0.25
N GLU A 142 -4.82 -14.22 -0.13
CA GLU A 142 -4.12 -14.77 -1.27
C GLU A 142 -5.06 -15.66 -2.08
N ASN A 143 -5.29 -15.32 -3.36
CA ASN A 143 -6.19 -16.03 -4.26
C ASN A 143 -7.60 -16.30 -3.66
N GLY A 144 -8.14 -15.32 -2.93
CA GLY A 144 -9.45 -15.42 -2.29
C GLY A 144 -9.47 -16.12 -0.94
N VAL A 145 -8.34 -16.67 -0.47
CA VAL A 145 -8.21 -17.24 0.87
C VAL A 145 -7.74 -16.15 1.83
N TYR A 146 -8.46 -15.98 2.94
CA TYR A 146 -8.17 -14.95 3.95
C TYR A 146 -7.60 -15.53 5.22
N GLU A 147 -6.70 -14.80 5.87
CA GLU A 147 -6.21 -15.05 7.23
C GLU A 147 -6.42 -13.80 8.08
N PHE A 148 -6.97 -14.00 9.28
CA PHE A 148 -7.23 -12.96 10.27
C PHE A 148 -6.70 -13.41 11.62
N ARG A 149 -6.26 -12.44 12.47
CA ARG A 149 -5.78 -12.74 13.83
C ARG A 149 -6.75 -12.28 14.93
N GLU A 150 -7.54 -11.25 14.65
CA GLU A 150 -8.49 -10.67 15.60
C GLU A 150 -9.88 -10.59 14.98
N ASN A 151 -10.93 -10.63 15.80
CA ASN A 151 -12.35 -10.55 15.38
C ASN A 151 -12.67 -11.44 14.16
N VAL A 152 -12.16 -12.67 14.16
CA VAL A 152 -12.17 -13.59 13.02
C VAL A 152 -13.57 -13.77 12.43
N ASN A 153 -14.58 -13.96 13.25
CA ASN A 153 -15.97 -14.22 12.79
C ASN A 153 -16.54 -13.06 11.98
N GLU A 154 -16.33 -11.82 12.45
CA GLU A 154 -16.79 -10.62 11.77
C GLU A 154 -16.03 -10.41 10.45
N GLN A 155 -14.71 -10.55 10.47
CA GLN A 155 -13.87 -10.42 9.30
C GLN A 155 -14.13 -11.50 8.25
N VAL A 156 -14.39 -12.75 8.63
CA VAL A 156 -14.80 -13.84 7.73
C VAL A 156 -16.15 -13.52 7.08
N THR A 157 -17.12 -13.03 7.85
CA THR A 157 -18.40 -12.63 7.30
C THR A 157 -18.26 -11.55 6.22
N LEU A 158 -17.42 -10.56 6.46
CA LEU A 158 -17.17 -9.48 5.52
C LEU A 158 -16.37 -9.96 4.29
N SER A 159 -15.35 -10.80 4.49
CA SER A 159 -14.53 -11.33 3.38
C SER A 159 -15.39 -12.10 2.37
N ASN A 160 -16.37 -12.86 2.83
CA ASN A 160 -17.34 -13.57 1.98
C ASN A 160 -18.23 -12.64 1.15
N ARG A 161 -18.37 -11.37 1.54
CA ARG A 161 -19.14 -10.34 0.84
C ARG A 161 -18.28 -9.41 -0.01
N THR A 162 -16.95 -9.48 0.13
CA THR A 162 -16.00 -8.66 -0.63
C THR A 162 -15.80 -9.25 -2.02
N PRO A 163 -16.14 -8.53 -3.10
CA PRO A 163 -15.89 -9.00 -4.46
C PRO A 163 -14.40 -9.21 -4.75
N ASP A 164 -14.08 -10.10 -5.68
CA ASP A 164 -12.70 -10.42 -6.06
C ASP A 164 -11.92 -9.21 -6.59
N ASN A 165 -12.61 -8.26 -7.19
CA ASN A 165 -12.04 -7.03 -7.74
C ASN A 165 -12.09 -5.84 -6.77
N LYS A 166 -12.42 -6.04 -5.50
CA LYS A 166 -12.44 -4.99 -4.47
C LYS A 166 -11.40 -5.30 -3.39
N LEU A 167 -10.69 -4.27 -2.94
CA LEU A 167 -9.77 -4.38 -1.81
C LEU A 167 -10.55 -4.64 -0.51
N TYR A 168 -10.04 -5.56 0.30
CA TYR A 168 -10.63 -5.87 1.61
C TYR A 168 -10.49 -4.69 2.57
N LEU A 169 -9.37 -3.95 2.53
CA LEU A 169 -9.19 -2.72 3.30
C LEU A 169 -10.32 -1.72 3.07
N VAL A 170 -10.74 -1.55 1.81
CA VAL A 170 -11.87 -0.66 1.45
C VAL A 170 -13.18 -1.22 2.00
N SER A 171 -13.44 -2.51 1.81
CA SER A 171 -14.65 -3.16 2.33
C SER A 171 -14.74 -3.06 3.85
N SER A 172 -13.62 -3.26 4.55
CA SER A 172 -13.57 -3.18 6.01
C SER A 172 -13.81 -1.76 6.53
N ASN A 173 -13.32 -0.75 5.82
CA ASN A 173 -13.62 0.64 6.14
C ASN A 173 -15.11 0.98 5.92
N ASP A 174 -15.71 0.52 4.81
CA ASP A 174 -17.14 0.71 4.54
C ASP A 174 -18.04 0.09 5.64
N TRP A 175 -17.53 -0.93 6.34
CA TRP A 175 -18.21 -1.61 7.46
C TRP A 175 -17.72 -1.13 8.83
N ASN A 176 -16.87 -0.09 8.89
CA ASN A 176 -16.32 0.51 10.11
C ASN A 176 -15.62 -0.50 11.03
N LEU A 177 -14.83 -1.42 10.46
CA LEU A 177 -14.05 -2.37 11.25
C LEU A 177 -12.88 -1.65 11.93
N PRO A 178 -12.78 -1.68 13.27
CA PRO A 178 -11.76 -0.93 14.00
C PRO A 178 -10.33 -1.40 13.72
N GLN A 179 -10.13 -2.66 13.32
CA GLN A 179 -8.81 -3.24 13.04
C GLN A 179 -8.10 -2.58 11.87
N THR A 180 -8.86 -2.08 10.88
CA THR A 180 -8.33 -1.52 9.64
C THR A 180 -8.45 0.01 9.56
N GLU A 181 -9.20 0.63 10.47
CA GLU A 181 -9.53 2.06 10.44
C GLU A 181 -8.28 2.95 10.36
N ASN A 182 -7.28 2.71 11.21
CA ASN A 182 -6.06 3.51 11.24
C ASN A 182 -5.21 3.38 9.98
N ALA A 183 -5.26 2.26 9.29
CA ALA A 183 -4.52 2.05 8.06
C ALA A 183 -5.22 2.66 6.84
N TYR A 184 -6.54 2.84 6.90
CA TYR A 184 -7.34 3.43 5.82
C TYR A 184 -7.29 4.97 5.82
N ARG A 185 -7.17 5.60 7.00
CA ARG A 185 -7.09 7.07 7.19
C ARG A 185 -5.81 7.67 6.62
#